data_f03e7f44aadc316ad576a487d9dfdb92
#
_entry.id   f03e7f44aadc316ad576a487d9dfdb92
#
_cell.length_a   1.000
_cell.length_b   1.000
_cell.length_c   1.000
_cell.angle_alpha   90.00
_cell.angle_beta   90.00
_cell.angle_gamma   90.00
#
_symmetry.space_group_name_H-M   'P 1'
#
loop_
_entity.id
_entity.type
_entity.pdbx_description
1 polymer ?
#
loop_
_entity_poly.entity_id
_entity_poly.type
_entity_poly.pdbx_seq_one_letter_code
_entity_poly.pdbx_strand_id
1 'polypeptide(L)'
;MFHAGELDWQQRREGDPRLVATLSDAMTQSRANLFRYPPGAFGRRHIDPIQEEVFVVLAGILTVHLGEGDEPERHELPKGSVLVVQPGTALQLSNRHEDELRLFIVGAPPERGEATFLPTIE
;
A
#
# COMPACT_ATOMS: atom_id res chain seq x y z
N MET A 1 21.71 14.43 0.61
CA MET A 1 21.39 13.31 -0.28
C MET A 1 19.93 13.42 -0.74
N PHE A 2 19.62 12.98 -1.94
CA PHE A 2 18.28 13.20 -2.50
C PHE A 2 17.99 12.17 -3.58
N HIS A 3 16.72 12.06 -3.94
CA HIS A 3 16.28 11.37 -5.16
C HIS A 3 15.63 12.40 -6.10
N ALA A 4 16.02 12.38 -7.35
CA ALA A 4 15.41 13.19 -8.39
C ALA A 4 15.53 12.45 -9.72
N GLY A 5 14.42 12.30 -10.43
CA GLY A 5 14.39 11.64 -11.72
C GLY A 5 13.37 10.52 -11.81
N GLU A 6 13.57 9.66 -12.79
CA GLU A 6 12.66 8.56 -13.06
C GLU A 6 12.66 7.52 -11.96
N LEU A 7 11.56 6.77 -11.90
CA LEU A 7 11.39 5.70 -10.94
C LEU A 7 11.96 4.40 -11.49
N ASP A 8 12.59 3.63 -10.59
CA ASP A 8 13.10 2.30 -10.91
C ASP A 8 12.10 1.25 -10.41
N TRP A 9 11.33 0.68 -11.34
CA TRP A 9 10.28 -0.28 -11.03
C TRP A 9 10.85 -1.69 -10.96
N GLN A 10 10.66 -2.33 -9.81
CA GLN A 10 11.11 -3.67 -9.53
C GLN A 10 9.92 -4.56 -9.17
N GLN A 11 10.01 -5.85 -9.48
CA GLN A 11 9.07 -6.82 -8.94
C GLN A 11 9.30 -6.88 -7.43
N ARG A 12 8.21 -6.83 -6.65
CA ARG A 12 8.31 -6.81 -5.19
C ARG A 12 9.00 -8.06 -4.64
N ARG A 13 8.66 -9.22 -5.19
CA ARG A 13 9.27 -10.51 -4.89
C ARG A 13 8.89 -11.49 -6.00
N GLU A 14 9.61 -12.60 -6.09
CA GLU A 14 9.33 -13.63 -7.09
C GLU A 14 7.87 -14.11 -6.95
N GLY A 15 7.16 -14.17 -8.08
CA GLY A 15 5.76 -14.60 -8.14
C GLY A 15 4.74 -13.53 -7.79
N ASP A 16 5.18 -12.37 -7.29
CA ASP A 16 4.28 -11.26 -6.95
C ASP A 16 4.05 -10.41 -8.22
N PRO A 17 2.81 -10.24 -8.68
CA PRO A 17 2.55 -9.45 -9.88
C PRO A 17 2.70 -7.94 -9.70
N ARG A 18 2.81 -7.47 -8.45
CA ARG A 18 2.95 -6.05 -8.16
C ARG A 18 4.36 -5.55 -8.45
N LEU A 19 4.44 -4.30 -8.92
CA LEU A 19 5.71 -3.61 -9.08
C LEU A 19 5.82 -2.53 -7.99
N VAL A 20 7.04 -2.29 -7.52
CA VAL A 20 7.34 -1.28 -6.52
C VAL A 20 8.50 -0.41 -7.00
N ALA A 21 8.38 0.90 -6.78
CA ALA A 21 9.49 1.85 -6.92
C ALA A 21 9.77 2.39 -5.52
N THR A 22 10.94 2.07 -5.00
CA THR A 22 11.32 2.39 -3.62
C THR A 22 11.97 3.77 -3.57
N LEU A 23 11.43 4.66 -2.74
CA LEU A 23 12.03 5.95 -2.43
C LEU A 23 12.68 5.95 -1.05
N SER A 24 12.40 4.94 -0.25
CA SER A 24 12.82 4.87 1.17
C SER A 24 14.34 4.95 1.36
N ASP A 25 15.13 4.50 0.38
CA ASP A 25 16.58 4.56 0.46
C ASP A 25 17.13 6.00 0.49
N ALA A 26 16.34 6.97 0.03
CA ALA A 26 16.69 8.39 0.06
C ALA A 26 16.04 9.13 1.23
N MET A 27 15.40 8.40 2.16
CA MET A 27 14.61 8.97 3.25
C MET A 27 15.11 8.49 4.61
N THR A 28 15.01 9.36 5.62
CA THR A 28 15.51 9.06 6.98
C THR A 28 14.44 9.20 8.06
N GLN A 29 13.41 10.01 7.87
CA GLN A 29 12.38 10.30 8.88
C GLN A 29 11.04 9.65 8.57
N SER A 30 10.90 9.11 7.38
CA SER A 30 9.70 8.44 6.89
C SER A 30 10.10 7.44 5.81
N ARG A 31 9.12 6.70 5.32
CA ARG A 31 9.29 5.76 4.20
C ARG A 31 8.28 6.13 3.14
N ALA A 32 8.68 6.00 1.87
CA ALA A 32 7.74 6.17 0.77
C ALA A 32 8.07 5.20 -0.36
N ASN A 33 7.01 4.68 -0.97
CA ASN A 33 7.13 3.80 -2.14
C ASN A 33 5.96 4.08 -3.07
N LEU A 34 6.19 3.82 -4.34
CA LEU A 34 5.11 3.78 -5.31
C LEU A 34 4.87 2.32 -5.69
N PHE A 35 3.61 1.98 -5.90
CA PHE A 35 3.21 0.62 -6.29
C PHE A 35 2.37 0.64 -7.55
N ARG A 36 2.54 -0.40 -8.35
CA ARG A 36 1.68 -0.70 -9.49
C ARG A 36 1.06 -2.07 -9.26
N TYR A 37 -0.27 -2.10 -9.22
CA TYR A 37 -1.05 -3.33 -9.04
C TYR A 37 -1.77 -3.63 -10.35
N PRO A 38 -1.37 -4.68 -11.08
CA PRO A 38 -2.18 -5.11 -12.22
C PRO A 38 -3.54 -5.62 -11.75
N PRO A 39 -4.52 -5.75 -12.66
CA PRO A 39 -5.82 -6.29 -12.30
C PRO A 39 -5.73 -7.62 -11.55
N GLY A 40 -6.45 -7.74 -10.46
CA GLY A 40 -6.47 -8.94 -9.62
C GLY A 40 -5.37 -9.03 -8.57
N ALA A 41 -4.37 -8.15 -8.61
CA ALA A 41 -3.30 -8.15 -7.62
C ALA A 41 -3.79 -7.66 -6.26
N PHE A 42 -3.25 -8.21 -5.20
CA PHE A 42 -3.59 -7.82 -3.84
C PHE A 42 -2.39 -7.97 -2.91
N GLY A 43 -2.42 -7.20 -1.82
CA GLY A 43 -1.44 -7.29 -0.77
C GLY A 43 -1.91 -8.19 0.37
N ARG A 44 -1.03 -8.40 1.35
CA ARG A 44 -1.37 -9.16 2.56
C ARG A 44 -2.24 -8.31 3.49
N ARG A 45 -3.23 -8.93 4.10
CA ARG A 45 -4.01 -8.29 5.14
C ARG A 45 -3.18 -8.25 6.42
N HIS A 46 -2.94 -7.05 6.95
CA HIS A 46 -2.03 -6.90 8.07
C HIS A 46 -2.33 -5.67 8.93
N ILE A 47 -1.72 -5.67 10.11
CA ILE A 47 -1.72 -4.56 11.05
C ILE A 47 -0.27 -4.17 11.28
N ASP A 48 0.07 -2.89 11.11
CA ASP A 48 1.34 -2.34 11.57
C ASP A 48 1.07 -1.61 12.89
N PRO A 49 1.74 -1.97 13.98
CA PRO A 49 1.46 -1.37 15.29
C PRO A 49 2.11 -0.01 15.50
N ILE A 50 3.01 0.42 14.64
CA ILE A 50 3.84 1.61 14.86
C ILE A 50 3.65 2.67 13.78
N GLN A 51 3.62 2.27 12.52
CA GLN A 51 3.66 3.19 11.38
C GLN A 51 2.28 3.76 11.07
N GLU A 52 2.23 5.10 10.92
CA GLU A 52 1.07 5.80 10.36
C GLU A 52 1.31 5.96 8.87
N GLU A 53 0.31 5.69 8.04
CA GLU A 53 0.48 5.69 6.59
C GLU A 53 -0.55 6.55 5.89
N VAL A 54 -0.12 7.18 4.79
CA VAL A 54 -0.97 7.90 3.85
C VAL A 54 -0.85 7.22 2.50
N PHE A 55 -1.99 6.92 1.90
CA PHE A 55 -2.10 6.28 0.59
C PHE A 55 -2.78 7.25 -0.36
N VAL A 56 -2.15 7.50 -1.52
CA VAL A 56 -2.72 8.35 -2.56
C VAL A 56 -2.98 7.51 -3.80
N VAL A 57 -4.20 7.54 -4.30
CA VAL A 57 -4.55 6.83 -5.53
C VAL A 57 -4.19 7.70 -6.73
N LEU A 58 -3.17 7.30 -7.47
CA LEU A 58 -2.65 8.05 -8.62
C LEU A 58 -3.33 7.66 -9.92
N ALA A 59 -3.76 6.42 -10.05
CA ALA A 59 -4.46 5.89 -11.22
C ALA A 59 -5.24 4.66 -10.83
N GLY A 60 -6.32 4.37 -11.55
CA GLY A 60 -7.16 3.21 -11.26
C GLY A 60 -8.06 3.41 -10.06
N ILE A 61 -8.51 2.31 -9.48
CA ILE A 61 -9.40 2.30 -8.32
C ILE A 61 -8.81 1.35 -7.27
N LEU A 62 -8.59 1.87 -6.07
CA LEU A 62 -8.14 1.06 -4.96
C LEU A 62 -9.35 0.45 -4.26
N THR A 63 -9.38 -0.87 -4.15
CA THR A 63 -10.27 -1.55 -3.22
C THR A 63 -9.52 -1.76 -1.92
N VAL A 64 -10.00 -1.20 -0.83
CA VAL A 64 -9.38 -1.38 0.48
C VAL A 64 -10.38 -1.96 1.46
N HIS A 65 -9.92 -2.94 2.23
CA HIS A 65 -10.66 -3.51 3.34
C HIS A 65 -10.02 -3.05 4.65
N LEU A 66 -10.83 -2.47 5.54
CA LEU A 66 -10.36 -1.90 6.81
C LEU A 66 -11.06 -2.57 7.98
N GLY A 67 -10.28 -2.99 8.97
CA GLY A 67 -10.79 -3.61 10.20
C GLY A 67 -10.40 -5.08 10.33
N GLU A 68 -10.48 -5.57 11.56
CA GLU A 68 -10.00 -6.92 11.92
C GLU A 68 -11.04 -8.02 11.76
N GLY A 69 -12.32 -7.68 11.77
CA GLY A 69 -13.40 -8.66 11.78
C GLY A 69 -13.55 -9.45 10.48
N ASP A 70 -14.51 -10.37 10.49
CA ASP A 70 -14.83 -11.20 9.33
C ASP A 70 -15.51 -10.40 8.22
N GLU A 71 -16.08 -9.26 8.54
CA GLU A 71 -16.75 -8.36 7.62
C GLU A 71 -16.13 -6.96 7.72
N PRO A 72 -14.87 -6.79 7.26
CA PRO A 72 -14.23 -5.47 7.31
C PRO A 72 -14.96 -4.48 6.40
N GLU A 73 -14.83 -3.19 6.73
CA GLU A 73 -15.35 -2.15 5.84
C GLU A 73 -14.62 -2.21 4.50
N ARG A 74 -15.39 -2.13 3.42
CA ARG A 74 -14.85 -2.09 2.08
C ARG A 74 -15.08 -0.73 1.46
N HIS A 75 -14.02 -0.14 0.93
CA HIS A 75 -14.07 1.13 0.21
C HIS A 75 -13.49 0.96 -1.18
N GLU A 76 -14.13 1.64 -2.15
CA GLU A 76 -13.64 1.75 -3.52
C GLU A 76 -13.19 3.19 -3.72
N LEU A 77 -11.89 3.39 -3.83
CA LEU A 77 -11.30 4.73 -3.86
C LEU A 77 -10.75 5.03 -5.26
N PRO A 78 -11.37 5.97 -5.99
CA PRO A 78 -10.90 6.32 -7.34
C PRO A 78 -9.67 7.21 -7.31
N LYS A 79 -9.10 7.45 -8.48
CA LYS A 79 -7.99 8.38 -8.68
C LYS A 79 -8.24 9.71 -7.95
N GLY A 80 -7.23 10.17 -7.23
CA GLY A 80 -7.29 11.42 -6.46
C GLY A 80 -7.73 11.22 -5.01
N SER A 81 -8.16 10.01 -4.64
CA SER A 81 -8.52 9.70 -3.25
C SER A 81 -7.27 9.60 -2.38
N VAL A 82 -7.44 9.94 -1.10
CA VAL A 82 -6.41 9.80 -0.08
C VAL A 82 -6.98 8.99 1.07
N LEU A 83 -6.19 8.02 1.54
CA LEU A 83 -6.53 7.19 2.70
C LEU A 83 -5.45 7.41 3.76
N VAL A 84 -5.86 7.70 4.98
CA VAL A 84 -4.96 7.80 6.14
C VAL A 84 -5.26 6.63 7.06
N VAL A 85 -4.22 5.88 7.42
CA VAL A 85 -4.35 4.71 8.29
C VAL A 85 -3.48 4.91 9.53
N GLN A 86 -4.11 4.89 10.69
CA GLN A 86 -3.42 4.99 11.98
C GLN A 86 -2.77 3.66 12.34
N PRO A 87 -1.70 3.66 13.15
CA PRO A 87 -1.12 2.43 13.68
C PRO A 87 -2.20 1.57 14.35
N GLY A 88 -2.09 0.26 14.20
CA GLY A 88 -3.04 -0.68 14.80
C GLY A 88 -4.29 -0.93 13.98
N THR A 89 -4.41 -0.37 12.81
CA THR A 89 -5.55 -0.58 11.93
C THR A 89 -5.25 -1.70 10.94
N ALA A 90 -6.14 -2.70 10.87
CA ALA A 90 -6.02 -3.77 9.89
C ALA A 90 -6.44 -3.28 8.51
N LEU A 91 -5.67 -3.62 7.49
CA LEU A 91 -5.99 -3.25 6.11
C LEU A 91 -5.52 -4.31 5.12
N GLN A 92 -6.21 -4.34 3.99
CA GLN A 92 -5.77 -5.08 2.82
C GLN A 92 -6.05 -4.24 1.58
N LEU A 93 -5.02 -4.06 0.76
CA LEU A 93 -5.11 -3.33 -0.51
C LEU A 93 -5.29 -4.33 -1.65
N SER A 94 -6.14 -4.00 -2.61
CA SER A 94 -6.31 -4.84 -3.79
C SER A 94 -6.75 -4.03 -5.00
N ASN A 95 -6.48 -4.57 -6.18
CA ASN A 95 -7.02 -4.07 -7.44
C ASN A 95 -8.05 -5.08 -7.95
N ARG A 96 -9.34 -4.75 -7.78
CA ARG A 96 -10.46 -5.60 -8.21
C ARG A 96 -11.12 -5.07 -9.49
N HIS A 97 -10.41 -4.19 -10.20
CA HIS A 97 -10.90 -3.55 -11.40
C HIS A 97 -10.03 -3.90 -12.61
N GLU A 98 -10.41 -3.41 -13.78
CA GLU A 98 -9.77 -3.80 -15.05
C GLU A 98 -8.53 -2.97 -15.40
N ASP A 99 -8.42 -1.75 -14.85
CA ASP A 99 -7.28 -0.88 -15.12
C ASP A 99 -6.20 -1.04 -14.05
N GLU A 100 -4.95 -0.77 -14.41
CA GLU A 100 -3.86 -0.79 -13.46
C GLU A 100 -4.09 0.22 -12.35
N LEU A 101 -3.88 -0.21 -11.11
CA LEU A 101 -3.91 0.66 -9.95
C LEU A 101 -2.49 1.15 -9.66
N ARG A 102 -2.34 2.47 -9.46
CA ARG A 102 -1.07 3.05 -9.02
C ARG A 102 -1.28 3.80 -7.72
N LEU A 103 -0.40 3.54 -6.77
CA LEU A 103 -0.46 4.10 -5.43
C LEU A 103 0.85 4.78 -5.06
N PHE A 104 0.75 5.91 -4.36
CA PHE A 104 1.86 6.47 -3.60
C PHE A 104 1.56 6.24 -2.13
N ILE A 105 2.50 5.63 -1.41
CA ILE A 105 2.34 5.29 0.00
C ILE A 105 3.50 5.89 0.77
N VAL A 106 3.18 6.70 1.80
CA VAL A 106 4.18 7.26 2.69
C VAL A 106 3.80 6.94 4.13
N GLY A 107 4.77 6.57 4.93
CA GLY A 107 4.56 6.24 6.34
C GLY A 107 5.68 6.75 7.22
N ALA A 108 5.37 6.96 8.49
CA ALA A 108 6.30 7.39 9.52
C ALA A 108 5.88 6.77 10.86
N PRO A 109 6.86 6.48 11.74
CA PRO A 109 8.31 6.54 11.52
C PRO A 109 8.77 5.55 10.46
N PRO A 110 10.04 5.63 10.01
CA PRO A 110 10.55 4.71 8.97
C PRO A 110 10.65 3.27 9.45
N GLU A 111 10.83 3.05 10.74
CA GLU A 111 10.86 1.73 11.33
C GLU A 111 9.45 1.18 11.42
N ARG A 112 9.25 -0.01 10.88
CA ARG A 112 7.99 -0.73 11.04
C ARG A 112 8.00 -1.50 12.36
N GLY A 113 6.83 -1.63 12.97
CA GLY A 113 6.63 -2.62 14.01
C GLY A 113 6.54 -4.01 13.41
N GLU A 114 6.48 -5.01 14.27
CA GLU A 114 6.24 -6.38 13.85
C GLU A 114 4.78 -6.49 13.37
N ALA A 115 4.61 -6.75 12.09
CA ALA A 115 3.27 -6.83 11.50
C ALA A 115 2.52 -8.07 11.99
N THR A 116 1.25 -7.92 12.29
CA THR A 116 0.33 -9.02 12.51
C THR A 116 -0.42 -9.29 11.21
N PHE A 117 -0.37 -10.53 10.73
CA PHE A 117 -1.05 -10.91 9.50
C PHE A 117 -2.39 -11.57 9.80
N LEU A 118 -3.39 -11.23 9.03
CA LEU A 118 -4.75 -11.73 9.13
C LEU A 118 -5.12 -12.53 7.88
N PRO A 119 -6.19 -13.35 7.95
CA PRO A 119 -6.64 -14.06 6.75
C PRO A 119 -6.97 -13.12 5.60
N THR A 120 -6.54 -13.49 4.41
CA THR A 120 -6.80 -12.72 3.19
C THR A 120 -8.30 -12.62 2.92
N ILE A 121 -8.73 -11.42 2.55
CA ILE A 121 -10.08 -11.17 2.05
C ILE A 121 -10.07 -11.47 0.55
N GLU A 122 -10.94 -12.35 0.11
CA GLU A 122 -11.06 -12.74 -1.29
C GLU A 122 -12.16 -12.01 -2.05
#